data_2d56e516b30298f17df2004bcc6a5a92
#
_entry.id   2d56e516b30298f17df2004bcc6a5a92
#
_cell.length_a   1.000
_cell.length_b   1.000
_cell.length_c   1.000
_cell.angle_alpha   90.00
_cell.angle_beta   90.00
_cell.angle_gamma   90.00
#
_symmetry.space_group_name_H-M   'P 1'
#
loop_
_entity.id
_entity.type
_entity.pdbx_description
1 polymer ?
#
loop_
_entity_poly.entity_id
_entity_poly.type
_entity_poly.pdbx_seq_one_letter_code
_entity_poly.pdbx_strand_id
1 'polypeptide(L)'
;MQNIDPAVLRLLGEADRAARSGRFEEAIPAYERAVALRPDLPQAHHNLAVALRQVGRLGEAADAYRRALVLRPHVPEVHNNLGNTLRDMGLLDAAVDSYRQALALRPTSPEILNNLGALLQMQGRLDEAVAALRKAVALKPDFAAALSNLIYTSKLVCDWRHLEADEQACRALVRAGKPMVPFHFINVTQSPAELLHCARQWTAARTKGVGRLPPRPRTTGERIRLGYLSAKFFQHPSAVLAAELFELHDRARFEVIAYSIGPDDGSAMRRRLEHAFDRFVDLRALDDAGAARRIREDGIDILVDLTGCNDNERVPILAWRPAPIQVGFLGYPGTLGAPFMDYVIVDPIVVPMAEQRYFAEKLVQLPDCYQPNDRQRAIAERTPSRAECGLPETGFVFCCFNNSYKLTAALFEVWMRLLRTVPGSVLWLLAGNPGVEPHLVREAAARGIDAGRLVFAPRTPSVADHLARQRLADLFLDTLPYNAHTTASDALWAGLPILTCTGGSFAGRVAASLLHAVGLDELVTPDLEAYEALALRLAAEPALLAGLRARLAANWATAPLFDTPRFTRNLEAAYERMRGNWSAGTPPEPFAVAGDPLTRGSGDE
;
A
#
# COMPACT_ATOMS: atom_id res chain seq x y z
N MET A 1 -14.42 47.52 -18.19
CA MET A 1 -13.87 46.37 -18.97
C MET A 1 -12.82 46.97 -19.89
N GLN A 2 -11.53 46.76 -19.60
CA GLN A 2 -10.44 47.20 -20.47
C GLN A 2 -10.55 46.47 -21.81
N ASN A 3 -10.40 47.19 -22.90
CA ASN A 3 -10.48 46.67 -24.26
C ASN A 3 -9.28 45.71 -24.46
N ILE A 4 -9.53 44.38 -24.37
CA ILE A 4 -8.49 43.37 -24.57
C ILE A 4 -8.28 43.29 -26.08
N ASP A 5 -7.00 43.36 -26.52
CA ASP A 5 -6.60 43.22 -27.92
C ASP A 5 -7.22 41.95 -28.53
N PRO A 6 -7.91 42.06 -29.68
CA PRO A 6 -8.46 40.89 -30.39
C PRO A 6 -7.43 39.77 -30.65
N ALA A 7 -6.13 40.10 -30.81
CA ALA A 7 -5.07 39.14 -30.97
C ALA A 7 -4.86 38.29 -29.69
N VAL A 8 -4.92 38.93 -28.52
CA VAL A 8 -4.80 38.23 -27.21
C VAL A 8 -6.02 37.35 -26.98
N LEU A 9 -7.22 37.81 -27.28
CA LEU A 9 -8.46 37.02 -27.16
C LEU A 9 -8.42 35.78 -28.05
N ARG A 10 -7.90 35.89 -29.27
CA ARG A 10 -7.72 34.75 -30.20
C ARG A 10 -6.74 33.74 -29.64
N LEU A 11 -5.55 34.19 -29.18
CA LEU A 11 -4.53 33.33 -28.57
C LEU A 11 -5.07 32.56 -27.36
N LEU A 12 -5.75 33.25 -26.43
CA LEU A 12 -6.39 32.61 -25.29
C LEU A 12 -7.45 31.60 -25.72
N GLY A 13 -8.28 31.94 -26.71
CA GLY A 13 -9.30 31.04 -27.24
C GLY A 13 -8.73 29.80 -27.94
N GLU A 14 -7.59 29.91 -28.64
CA GLU A 14 -6.86 28.79 -29.23
C GLU A 14 -6.28 27.89 -28.15
N ALA A 15 -5.57 28.47 -27.18
CA ALA A 15 -4.98 27.74 -26.05
C ALA A 15 -6.04 27.03 -25.19
N ASP A 16 -7.16 27.72 -24.90
CA ASP A 16 -8.27 27.11 -24.13
C ASP A 16 -8.93 25.95 -24.87
N ARG A 17 -9.03 25.97 -26.19
CA ARG A 17 -9.53 24.83 -26.99
C ARG A 17 -8.57 23.64 -26.92
N ALA A 18 -7.25 23.87 -27.10
CA ALA A 18 -6.23 22.84 -26.99
C ALA A 18 -6.24 22.21 -25.57
N ALA A 19 -6.24 23.05 -24.52
CA ALA A 19 -6.24 22.61 -23.14
C ALA A 19 -7.50 21.79 -22.79
N ARG A 20 -8.71 22.22 -23.23
CA ARG A 20 -9.96 21.44 -23.06
C ARG A 20 -9.93 20.08 -23.76
N SER A 21 -9.14 19.94 -24.82
CA SER A 21 -8.93 18.67 -25.54
C SER A 21 -7.77 17.86 -24.96
N GLY A 22 -7.19 18.23 -23.79
CA GLY A 22 -6.06 17.58 -23.16
C GLY A 22 -4.69 17.82 -23.83
N ARG A 23 -4.62 18.66 -24.88
CA ARG A 23 -3.41 18.94 -25.65
C ARG A 23 -2.67 20.13 -25.02
N PHE A 24 -2.17 19.92 -23.78
CA PHE A 24 -1.57 20.99 -22.98
C PHE A 24 -0.24 21.49 -23.58
N GLU A 25 0.58 20.62 -24.14
CA GLU A 25 1.82 21.04 -24.81
C GLU A 25 1.58 21.99 -25.99
N GLU A 26 0.49 21.80 -26.75
CA GLU A 26 0.09 22.70 -27.82
C GLU A 26 -0.51 24.01 -27.29
N ALA A 27 -1.11 24.00 -26.10
CA ALA A 27 -1.71 25.20 -25.50
C ALA A 27 -0.65 26.18 -24.94
N ILE A 28 0.46 25.66 -24.40
CA ILE A 28 1.49 26.45 -23.70
C ILE A 28 2.03 27.61 -24.57
N PRO A 29 2.51 27.41 -25.83
CA PRO A 29 3.05 28.51 -26.64
C PRO A 29 2.05 29.64 -26.89
N ALA A 30 0.76 29.33 -27.02
CA ALA A 30 -0.27 30.32 -27.23
C ALA A 30 -0.55 31.13 -25.94
N TYR A 31 -0.56 30.46 -24.75
CA TYR A 31 -0.63 31.16 -23.47
C TYR A 31 0.60 32.01 -23.20
N GLU A 32 1.83 31.54 -23.49
CA GLU A 32 3.07 32.32 -23.33
C GLU A 32 3.03 33.59 -24.19
N ARG A 33 2.58 33.49 -25.44
CA ARG A 33 2.41 34.66 -26.31
C ARG A 33 1.35 35.63 -25.80
N ALA A 34 0.24 35.12 -25.26
CA ALA A 34 -0.80 35.96 -24.68
C ALA A 34 -0.27 36.72 -23.45
N VAL A 35 0.50 36.05 -22.58
CA VAL A 35 1.18 36.65 -21.42
C VAL A 35 2.24 37.68 -21.84
N ALA A 36 3.00 37.41 -22.91
CA ALA A 36 3.99 38.36 -23.42
C ALA A 36 3.34 39.66 -23.97
N LEU A 37 2.18 39.52 -24.62
CA LEU A 37 1.44 40.68 -25.13
C LEU A 37 0.69 41.45 -24.02
N ARG A 38 0.22 40.77 -22.99
CA ARG A 38 -0.53 41.32 -21.86
C ARG A 38 -0.10 40.69 -20.55
N PRO A 39 1.05 41.12 -20.00
CA PRO A 39 1.60 40.59 -18.75
C PRO A 39 0.77 40.96 -17.51
N ASP A 40 -0.18 41.83 -17.64
CA ASP A 40 -1.10 42.29 -16.62
C ASP A 40 -2.43 41.50 -16.53
N LEU A 41 -2.56 40.40 -17.28
CA LEU A 41 -3.74 39.54 -17.27
C LEU A 41 -3.61 38.37 -16.30
N PRO A 42 -4.23 38.38 -15.08
CA PRO A 42 -4.09 37.29 -14.11
C PRO A 42 -4.58 35.94 -14.66
N GLN A 43 -5.66 35.97 -15.46
CA GLN A 43 -6.25 34.75 -16.03
C GLN A 43 -5.33 34.05 -17.03
N ALA A 44 -4.55 34.82 -17.83
CA ALA A 44 -3.59 34.25 -18.77
C ALA A 44 -2.46 33.50 -18.03
N HIS A 45 -1.92 34.12 -16.96
CA HIS A 45 -0.92 33.47 -16.10
C HIS A 45 -1.49 32.23 -15.40
N HIS A 46 -2.74 32.29 -14.91
CA HIS A 46 -3.40 31.13 -14.29
C HIS A 46 -3.53 29.96 -15.28
N ASN A 47 -4.06 30.23 -16.48
CA ASN A 47 -4.28 29.16 -17.47
C ASN A 47 -2.95 28.57 -17.99
N LEU A 48 -1.93 29.41 -18.17
CA LEU A 48 -0.57 28.96 -18.46
C LEU A 48 -0.05 28.03 -17.36
N ALA A 49 -0.20 28.43 -16.09
CA ALA A 49 0.24 27.64 -14.96
C ALA A 49 -0.47 26.27 -14.89
N VAL A 50 -1.77 26.22 -15.17
CA VAL A 50 -2.53 24.97 -15.26
C VAL A 50 -1.95 24.06 -16.35
N ALA A 51 -1.69 24.59 -17.55
CA ALA A 51 -1.16 23.83 -18.65
C ALA A 51 0.27 23.32 -18.36
N LEU A 52 1.15 24.18 -17.83
CA LEU A 52 2.52 23.81 -17.42
C LEU A 52 2.54 22.71 -16.38
N ARG A 53 1.65 22.78 -15.38
CA ARG A 53 1.53 21.73 -14.36
C ARG A 53 1.12 20.39 -14.96
N GLN A 54 0.19 20.38 -15.92
CA GLN A 54 -0.27 19.15 -16.59
C GLN A 54 0.83 18.45 -17.38
N VAL A 55 1.80 19.19 -17.90
CA VAL A 55 2.97 18.63 -18.62
C VAL A 55 4.19 18.43 -17.72
N GLY A 56 4.04 18.61 -16.38
CA GLY A 56 5.11 18.38 -15.42
C GLY A 56 6.15 19.50 -15.30
N ARG A 57 5.98 20.65 -15.98
CA ARG A 57 6.84 21.85 -15.84
C ARG A 57 6.50 22.62 -14.56
N LEU A 58 6.69 21.93 -13.39
CA LEU A 58 6.16 22.38 -12.09
C LEU A 58 6.75 23.70 -11.61
N GLY A 59 8.05 23.94 -11.82
CA GLY A 59 8.70 25.19 -11.41
C GLY A 59 8.09 26.40 -12.14
N GLU A 60 7.95 26.31 -13.46
CA GLU A 60 7.36 27.34 -14.29
C GLU A 60 5.87 27.54 -13.98
N ALA A 61 5.14 26.45 -13.68
CA ALA A 61 3.76 26.54 -13.23
C ALA A 61 3.63 27.33 -11.92
N ALA A 62 4.49 27.06 -10.94
CA ALA A 62 4.51 27.78 -9.67
C ALA A 62 4.78 29.30 -9.87
N ASP A 63 5.72 29.64 -10.75
CA ASP A 63 6.03 31.03 -11.04
C ASP A 63 4.87 31.75 -11.76
N ALA A 64 4.20 31.07 -12.69
CA ALA A 64 3.03 31.61 -13.35
C ALA A 64 1.86 31.82 -12.37
N TYR A 65 1.61 30.88 -11.42
CA TYR A 65 0.62 31.10 -10.34
C TYR A 65 1.01 32.28 -9.46
N ARG A 66 2.28 32.42 -9.06
CA ARG A 66 2.74 33.58 -8.27
C ARG A 66 2.52 34.89 -9.01
N ARG A 67 2.78 34.94 -10.32
CA ARG A 67 2.46 36.12 -11.17
C ARG A 67 0.97 36.44 -11.17
N ALA A 68 0.11 35.43 -11.31
CA ALA A 68 -1.33 35.61 -11.23
C ALA A 68 -1.77 36.19 -9.88
N LEU A 69 -1.17 35.74 -8.77
CA LEU A 69 -1.45 36.22 -7.41
C LEU A 69 -0.90 37.63 -7.15
N VAL A 70 0.23 38.03 -7.72
CA VAL A 70 0.72 39.42 -7.66
C VAL A 70 -0.29 40.37 -8.30
N LEU A 71 -0.90 39.99 -9.40
CA LEU A 71 -1.90 40.77 -10.12
C LEU A 71 -3.29 40.75 -9.46
N ARG A 72 -3.64 39.60 -8.85
CA ARG A 72 -4.92 39.42 -8.15
C ARG A 72 -4.72 38.50 -6.92
N PRO A 73 -4.43 39.09 -5.73
CA PRO A 73 -4.08 38.32 -4.53
C PRO A 73 -5.22 37.50 -3.92
N HIS A 74 -6.47 37.88 -4.12
CA HIS A 74 -7.63 37.34 -3.43
C HIS A 74 -8.39 36.30 -4.28
N VAL A 75 -7.70 35.33 -4.86
CA VAL A 75 -8.30 34.24 -5.67
C VAL A 75 -8.00 32.89 -5.01
N PRO A 76 -8.96 32.32 -4.26
CA PRO A 76 -8.76 31.06 -3.53
C PRO A 76 -8.31 29.90 -4.43
N GLU A 77 -8.84 29.82 -5.65
CA GLU A 77 -8.52 28.79 -6.62
C GLU A 77 -7.04 28.82 -7.03
N VAL A 78 -6.47 30.03 -7.21
CA VAL A 78 -5.06 30.17 -7.60
C VAL A 78 -4.14 29.76 -6.45
N HIS A 79 -4.46 30.17 -5.20
CA HIS A 79 -3.74 29.71 -4.02
C HIS A 79 -3.81 28.18 -3.86
N ASN A 80 -4.98 27.57 -4.04
CA ASN A 80 -5.15 26.13 -3.98
C ASN A 80 -4.32 25.40 -5.06
N ASN A 81 -4.33 25.92 -6.30
CA ASN A 81 -3.60 25.33 -7.40
C ASN A 81 -2.07 25.48 -7.24
N LEU A 82 -1.62 26.62 -6.69
CA LEU A 82 -0.22 26.81 -6.28
C LEU A 82 0.15 25.80 -5.19
N GLY A 83 -0.70 25.60 -4.19
CA GLY A 83 -0.50 24.58 -3.14
C GLY A 83 -0.36 23.18 -3.71
N ASN A 84 -1.23 22.79 -4.67
CA ASN A 84 -1.11 21.51 -5.38
C ASN A 84 0.23 21.37 -6.12
N THR A 85 0.66 22.45 -6.80
CA THR A 85 1.92 22.45 -7.57
C THR A 85 3.13 22.33 -6.63
N LEU A 86 3.14 23.09 -5.53
CA LEU A 86 4.21 23.04 -4.53
C LEU A 86 4.29 21.67 -3.85
N ARG A 87 3.15 21.03 -3.57
CA ARG A 87 3.10 19.64 -3.08
C ARG A 87 3.74 18.67 -4.07
N ASP A 88 3.39 18.79 -5.34
CA ASP A 88 3.92 17.94 -6.42
C ASP A 88 5.44 18.17 -6.62
N MET A 89 5.97 19.34 -6.22
CA MET A 89 7.40 19.66 -6.15
C MET A 89 8.08 19.17 -4.86
N GLY A 90 7.34 18.63 -3.89
CA GLY A 90 7.87 18.24 -2.57
C GLY A 90 8.07 19.40 -1.60
N LEU A 91 7.65 20.63 -1.95
CA LEU A 91 7.76 21.83 -1.11
C LEU A 91 6.57 21.92 -0.15
N LEU A 92 6.51 20.96 0.79
CA LEU A 92 5.30 20.68 1.58
C LEU A 92 4.89 21.85 2.47
N ASP A 93 5.82 22.55 3.12
CA ASP A 93 5.49 23.69 4.01
C ASP A 93 4.89 24.85 3.22
N ALA A 94 5.50 25.21 2.09
CA ALA A 94 4.97 26.26 1.21
C ALA A 94 3.58 25.90 0.64
N ALA A 95 3.33 24.61 0.42
CA ALA A 95 2.02 24.12 -0.01
C ALA A 95 0.97 24.29 1.10
N VAL A 96 1.31 23.98 2.37
CA VAL A 96 0.43 24.23 3.53
C VAL A 96 0.04 25.71 3.61
N ASP A 97 1.02 26.61 3.48
CA ASP A 97 0.77 28.05 3.54
C ASP A 97 -0.16 28.51 2.40
N SER A 98 0.04 27.99 1.19
CA SER A 98 -0.81 28.28 0.04
C SER A 98 -2.27 27.82 0.28
N TYR A 99 -2.48 26.61 0.82
CA TYR A 99 -3.82 26.13 1.18
C TYR A 99 -4.45 26.95 2.32
N ARG A 100 -3.67 27.36 3.32
CA ARG A 100 -4.15 28.23 4.40
C ARG A 100 -4.59 29.59 3.87
N GLN A 101 -3.85 30.20 2.93
CA GLN A 101 -4.27 31.43 2.25
C GLN A 101 -5.57 31.22 1.46
N ALA A 102 -5.69 30.11 0.74
CA ALA A 102 -6.92 29.77 0.04
C ALA A 102 -8.12 29.64 1.01
N LEU A 103 -7.93 29.01 2.18
CA LEU A 103 -8.95 28.85 3.21
C LEU A 103 -9.27 30.17 3.93
N ALA A 104 -8.30 31.07 4.10
CA ALA A 104 -8.57 32.41 4.65
C ALA A 104 -9.54 33.21 3.75
N LEU A 105 -9.45 32.98 2.43
CA LEU A 105 -10.36 33.61 1.45
C LEU A 105 -11.69 32.84 1.28
N ARG A 106 -11.67 31.51 1.44
CA ARG A 106 -12.86 30.64 1.33
C ARG A 106 -12.85 29.56 2.43
N PRO A 107 -13.30 29.89 3.66
CA PRO A 107 -13.21 28.96 4.83
C PRO A 107 -14.06 27.69 4.71
N THR A 108 -15.05 27.69 3.83
CA THR A 108 -16.05 26.62 3.67
C THR A 108 -15.85 25.80 2.39
N SER A 109 -14.61 25.69 1.87
CA SER A 109 -14.33 24.82 0.72
C SER A 109 -13.91 23.42 1.17
N PRO A 110 -14.74 22.38 0.96
CA PRO A 110 -14.38 21.00 1.29
C PRO A 110 -13.16 20.51 0.52
N GLU A 111 -12.99 20.95 -0.74
CA GLU A 111 -11.90 20.54 -1.61
C GLU A 111 -10.54 21.05 -1.07
N ILE A 112 -10.46 22.31 -0.65
CA ILE A 112 -9.22 22.89 -0.09
C ILE A 112 -8.92 22.26 1.26
N LEU A 113 -9.93 22.04 2.10
CA LEU A 113 -9.78 21.36 3.40
C LEU A 113 -9.28 19.92 3.22
N ASN A 114 -9.78 19.19 2.23
CA ASN A 114 -9.29 17.86 1.90
C ASN A 114 -7.82 17.88 1.43
N ASN A 115 -7.46 18.83 0.55
CA ASN A 115 -6.10 18.97 0.07
C ASN A 115 -5.12 19.30 1.21
N LEU A 116 -5.51 20.23 2.09
CA LEU A 116 -4.74 20.55 3.30
C LEU A 116 -4.60 19.33 4.22
N GLY A 117 -5.71 18.61 4.48
CA GLY A 117 -5.69 17.41 5.33
C GLY A 117 -4.78 16.32 4.78
N ALA A 118 -4.86 16.03 3.48
CA ALA A 118 -3.97 15.06 2.83
C ALA A 118 -2.49 15.48 2.90
N LEU A 119 -2.19 16.77 2.75
CA LEU A 119 -0.83 17.29 2.86
C LEU A 119 -0.29 17.23 4.30
N LEU A 120 -1.12 17.59 5.29
CA LEU A 120 -0.77 17.48 6.70
C LEU A 120 -0.51 16.02 7.11
N GLN A 121 -1.29 15.07 6.55
CA GLN A 121 -1.03 13.63 6.73
C GLN A 121 0.34 13.23 6.18
N MET A 122 0.73 13.70 4.99
CA MET A 122 2.07 13.46 4.43
C MET A 122 3.20 14.01 5.30
N GLN A 123 2.95 15.13 6.01
CA GLN A 123 3.90 15.72 6.96
C GLN A 123 3.90 15.05 8.34
N GLY A 124 3.03 14.05 8.58
CA GLY A 124 2.88 13.43 9.90
C GLY A 124 2.14 14.31 10.94
N ARG A 125 1.55 15.43 10.53
CA ARG A 125 0.73 16.33 11.38
C ARG A 125 -0.71 15.83 11.45
N LEU A 126 -0.85 14.62 12.01
CA LEU A 126 -2.05 13.81 11.83
C LEU A 126 -3.29 14.37 12.54
N ASP A 127 -3.16 14.96 13.73
CA ASP A 127 -4.30 15.57 14.46
C ASP A 127 -4.86 16.79 13.70
N GLU A 128 -3.98 17.61 13.13
CA GLU A 128 -4.41 18.72 12.28
C GLU A 128 -5.07 18.22 10.98
N ALA A 129 -4.54 17.13 10.42
CA ALA A 129 -5.15 16.49 9.25
C ALA A 129 -6.56 15.98 9.54
N VAL A 130 -6.77 15.27 10.67
CA VAL A 130 -8.09 14.82 11.13
C VAL A 130 -9.04 16.01 11.28
N ALA A 131 -8.58 17.10 11.90
CA ALA A 131 -9.42 18.29 12.10
C ALA A 131 -9.85 18.95 10.77
N ALA A 132 -8.94 19.06 9.80
CA ALA A 132 -9.24 19.63 8.48
C ALA A 132 -10.20 18.72 7.68
N LEU A 133 -9.94 17.41 7.67
CA LEU A 133 -10.74 16.41 6.97
C LEU A 133 -12.15 16.29 7.59
N ARG A 134 -12.26 16.38 8.93
CA ARG A 134 -13.55 16.36 9.63
C ARG A 134 -14.42 17.56 9.21
N LYS A 135 -13.82 18.76 9.07
CA LYS A 135 -14.52 19.93 8.53
C LYS A 135 -14.94 19.72 7.07
N ALA A 136 -14.09 19.13 6.23
CA ALA A 136 -14.43 18.84 4.84
C ALA A 136 -15.65 17.92 4.73
N VAL A 137 -15.67 16.82 5.52
CA VAL A 137 -16.80 15.86 5.56
C VAL A 137 -18.06 16.49 6.14
N ALA A 138 -17.95 17.33 7.18
CA ALA A 138 -19.10 18.04 7.74
C ALA A 138 -19.75 18.99 6.72
N LEU A 139 -18.96 19.68 5.90
CA LEU A 139 -19.44 20.58 4.84
C LEU A 139 -20.02 19.81 3.64
N LYS A 140 -19.49 18.62 3.34
CA LYS A 140 -19.90 17.80 2.20
C LYS A 140 -19.84 16.31 2.57
N PRO A 141 -20.91 15.77 3.18
CA PRO A 141 -20.93 14.38 3.68
C PRO A 141 -20.76 13.31 2.60
N ASP A 142 -21.07 13.60 1.34
CA ASP A 142 -20.89 12.69 0.20
C ASP A 142 -19.53 12.85 -0.50
N PHE A 143 -18.59 13.58 0.09
CA PHE A 143 -17.24 13.74 -0.44
C PHE A 143 -16.37 12.52 -0.13
N ALA A 144 -16.48 11.50 -0.98
CA ALA A 144 -15.85 10.19 -0.81
C ALA A 144 -14.34 10.28 -0.52
N ALA A 145 -13.59 11.14 -1.24
CA ALA A 145 -12.15 11.30 -1.03
C ALA A 145 -11.82 11.85 0.36
N ALA A 146 -12.56 12.86 0.84
CA ALA A 146 -12.34 13.43 2.18
C ALA A 146 -12.68 12.42 3.28
N LEU A 147 -13.77 11.66 3.12
CA LEU A 147 -14.15 10.62 4.09
C LEU A 147 -13.14 9.47 4.11
N SER A 148 -12.64 9.05 2.94
CA SER A 148 -11.58 8.05 2.82
C SER A 148 -10.31 8.47 3.57
N ASN A 149 -9.85 9.70 3.31
CA ASN A 149 -8.68 10.26 3.98
C ASN A 149 -8.91 10.43 5.48
N LEU A 150 -10.10 10.86 5.91
CA LEU A 150 -10.46 11.02 7.32
C LEU A 150 -10.37 9.70 8.07
N ILE A 151 -11.01 8.63 7.55
CA ILE A 151 -10.99 7.31 8.18
C ILE A 151 -9.55 6.81 8.30
N TYR A 152 -8.79 6.86 7.22
CA TYR A 152 -7.40 6.38 7.22
C TYR A 152 -6.52 7.19 8.20
N THR A 153 -6.65 8.52 8.21
CA THR A 153 -5.88 9.38 9.13
C THR A 153 -6.29 9.17 10.59
N SER A 154 -7.60 9.02 10.88
CA SER A 154 -8.09 8.70 12.23
C SER A 154 -7.55 7.35 12.72
N LYS A 155 -7.48 6.34 11.85
CA LYS A 155 -6.84 5.05 12.18
C LYS A 155 -5.33 5.20 12.40
N LEU A 156 -4.64 6.04 11.62
CA LEU A 156 -3.21 6.29 11.81
C LEU A 156 -2.87 6.85 13.20
N VAL A 157 -3.75 7.64 13.81
CA VAL A 157 -3.56 8.17 15.19
C VAL A 157 -4.30 7.39 16.26
N CYS A 158 -5.03 6.33 15.89
CA CYS A 158 -5.92 5.59 16.80
C CYS A 158 -7.01 6.48 17.43
N ASP A 159 -7.53 7.47 16.68
CA ASP A 159 -8.70 8.25 17.07
C ASP A 159 -10.00 7.53 16.66
N TRP A 160 -10.54 6.75 17.56
CA TRP A 160 -11.72 5.91 17.32
C TRP A 160 -13.06 6.57 17.66
N ARG A 161 -13.08 7.84 18.17
CA ARG A 161 -14.28 8.50 18.73
C ARG A 161 -15.49 8.55 17.78
N HIS A 162 -15.25 8.70 16.48
CA HIS A 162 -16.30 8.80 15.45
C HIS A 162 -16.14 7.74 14.36
N LEU A 163 -15.18 6.83 14.52
CA LEU A 163 -14.72 5.95 13.44
C LEU A 163 -15.82 5.02 12.94
N GLU A 164 -16.66 4.46 13.83
CA GLU A 164 -17.75 3.55 13.44
C GLU A 164 -18.78 4.24 12.54
N ALA A 165 -19.20 5.46 12.88
CA ALA A 165 -20.13 6.23 12.05
C ALA A 165 -19.51 6.60 10.69
N ASP A 166 -18.23 6.97 10.67
CA ASP A 166 -17.49 7.28 9.45
C ASP A 166 -17.35 6.05 8.55
N GLU A 167 -17.07 4.88 9.13
CA GLU A 167 -16.98 3.61 8.39
C GLU A 167 -18.34 3.18 7.82
N GLN A 168 -19.43 3.36 8.57
CA GLN A 168 -20.78 3.11 8.08
C GLN A 168 -21.13 4.04 6.89
N ALA A 169 -20.82 5.34 7.00
CA ALA A 169 -20.99 6.31 5.91
C ALA A 169 -20.14 5.94 4.69
N CYS A 170 -18.89 5.52 4.91
CA CYS A 170 -17.99 5.06 3.85
C CYS A 170 -18.57 3.87 3.08
N ARG A 171 -19.06 2.85 3.78
CA ARG A 171 -19.71 1.68 3.16
C ARG A 171 -20.96 2.08 2.38
N ALA A 172 -21.74 3.03 2.89
CA ALA A 172 -22.91 3.55 2.18
C ALA A 172 -22.52 4.27 0.87
N LEU A 173 -21.45 5.08 0.87
CA LEU A 173 -20.95 5.74 -0.34
C LEU A 173 -20.42 4.73 -1.37
N VAL A 174 -19.70 3.70 -0.95
CA VAL A 174 -19.26 2.62 -1.84
C VAL A 174 -20.46 1.93 -2.48
N ARG A 175 -21.49 1.56 -1.70
CA ARG A 175 -22.73 0.95 -2.24
C ARG A 175 -23.46 1.88 -3.23
N ALA A 176 -23.36 3.20 -3.01
CA ALA A 176 -23.92 4.21 -3.92
C ALA A 176 -23.07 4.49 -5.16
N GLY A 177 -22.00 3.75 -5.40
CA GLY A 177 -21.16 3.90 -6.59
C GLY A 177 -20.12 5.01 -6.53
N LYS A 178 -19.81 5.54 -5.34
CA LYS A 178 -18.75 6.55 -5.19
C LYS A 178 -17.39 5.88 -5.08
N PRO A 179 -16.40 6.26 -5.91
CA PRO A 179 -15.07 5.64 -5.86
C PRO A 179 -14.35 6.02 -4.55
N MET A 180 -13.87 5.01 -3.85
CA MET A 180 -13.04 5.12 -2.65
C MET A 180 -11.70 4.45 -2.91
N VAL A 181 -10.66 4.86 -2.18
CA VAL A 181 -9.33 4.23 -2.27
C VAL A 181 -9.40 2.81 -1.69
N PRO A 182 -9.17 1.75 -2.49
CA PRO A 182 -9.33 0.38 -1.99
C PRO A 182 -8.43 0.04 -0.81
N PHE A 183 -7.19 0.56 -0.78
CA PHE A 183 -6.27 0.37 0.34
C PHE A 183 -6.79 0.96 1.67
N HIS A 184 -7.52 2.07 1.63
CA HIS A 184 -8.20 2.57 2.83
C HIS A 184 -9.39 1.70 3.19
N PHE A 185 -10.15 1.23 2.19
CA PHE A 185 -11.39 0.50 2.37
C PHE A 185 -11.20 -0.93 2.90
N ILE A 186 -10.06 -1.60 2.65
CA ILE A 186 -9.76 -2.93 3.24
C ILE A 186 -9.64 -2.88 4.78
N ASN A 187 -9.46 -1.69 5.34
CA ASN A 187 -9.46 -1.48 6.80
C ASN A 187 -10.86 -1.20 7.37
N VAL A 188 -11.89 -1.07 6.51
CA VAL A 188 -13.27 -0.71 6.88
C VAL A 188 -14.20 -1.92 6.87
N THR A 189 -13.95 -2.89 6.00
CA THR A 189 -14.82 -4.06 5.84
C THR A 189 -14.04 -5.34 5.64
N GLN A 190 -14.62 -6.45 6.08
CA GLN A 190 -14.13 -7.81 5.80
C GLN A 190 -14.95 -8.50 4.69
N SER A 191 -15.94 -7.82 4.10
CA SER A 191 -16.78 -8.38 3.04
C SER A 191 -16.06 -8.41 1.69
N PRO A 192 -15.71 -9.59 1.14
CA PRO A 192 -15.05 -9.67 -0.16
C PRO A 192 -15.90 -9.06 -1.30
N ALA A 193 -17.23 -9.13 -1.19
CA ALA A 193 -18.14 -8.52 -2.15
C ALA A 193 -18.06 -6.99 -2.15
N GLU A 194 -18.01 -6.36 -0.97
CA GLU A 194 -17.84 -4.90 -0.86
C GLU A 194 -16.45 -4.46 -1.36
N LEU A 195 -15.41 -5.25 -1.06
CA LEU A 195 -14.04 -4.98 -1.54
C LEU A 195 -13.95 -5.02 -3.07
N LEU A 196 -14.53 -6.06 -3.71
CA LEU A 196 -14.59 -6.12 -5.18
C LEU A 196 -15.37 -4.95 -5.78
N HIS A 197 -16.49 -4.58 -5.16
CA HIS A 197 -17.30 -3.46 -5.63
C HIS A 197 -16.55 -2.13 -5.55
N CYS A 198 -15.87 -1.87 -4.44
CA CYS A 198 -14.99 -0.71 -4.25
C CYS A 198 -13.87 -0.66 -5.29
N ALA A 199 -13.14 -1.77 -5.47
CA ALA A 199 -12.05 -1.88 -6.41
C ALA A 199 -12.49 -1.60 -7.86
N ARG A 200 -13.63 -2.17 -8.29
CA ARG A 200 -14.19 -1.92 -9.63
C ARG A 200 -14.49 -0.45 -9.90
N GLN A 201 -15.12 0.23 -8.94
CA GLN A 201 -15.47 1.64 -9.09
C GLN A 201 -14.23 2.53 -9.15
N TRP A 202 -13.28 2.27 -8.26
CA TRP A 202 -12.05 3.04 -8.19
C TRP A 202 -11.22 2.86 -9.45
N THR A 203 -11.01 1.61 -9.90
CA THR A 203 -10.27 1.31 -11.11
C THR A 203 -10.95 1.91 -12.35
N ALA A 204 -12.26 1.80 -12.47
CA ALA A 204 -13.00 2.41 -13.58
C ALA A 204 -12.85 3.94 -13.61
N ALA A 205 -12.86 4.60 -12.44
CA ALA A 205 -12.64 6.04 -12.35
C ALA A 205 -11.20 6.43 -12.72
N ARG A 206 -10.20 5.66 -12.28
CA ARG A 206 -8.78 5.91 -12.54
C ARG A 206 -8.37 5.68 -14.00
N THR A 207 -9.06 4.77 -14.68
CA THR A 207 -8.72 4.38 -16.06
C THR A 207 -9.70 4.92 -17.10
N LYS A 208 -10.56 5.85 -16.70
CA LYS A 208 -11.50 6.50 -17.61
C LYS A 208 -10.77 7.23 -18.74
N GLY A 209 -11.08 6.87 -20.00
CA GLY A 209 -10.46 7.48 -21.18
C GLY A 209 -9.06 6.96 -21.52
N VAL A 210 -8.52 6.00 -20.77
CA VAL A 210 -7.26 5.34 -21.11
C VAL A 210 -7.47 4.47 -22.35
N GLY A 211 -6.55 4.58 -23.32
CA GLY A 211 -6.55 3.76 -24.54
C GLY A 211 -6.11 2.32 -24.27
N ARG A 212 -6.00 1.55 -25.35
CA ARG A 212 -5.46 0.18 -25.32
C ARG A 212 -4.47 0.00 -26.46
N LEU A 213 -3.30 -0.56 -26.17
CA LEU A 213 -2.34 -0.94 -27.21
C LEU A 213 -2.89 -2.12 -28.03
N PRO A 214 -2.55 -2.21 -29.33
CA PRO A 214 -2.94 -3.34 -30.18
C PRO A 214 -2.48 -4.66 -29.55
N PRO A 215 -3.24 -5.76 -29.70
CA PRO A 215 -2.80 -7.07 -29.24
C PRO A 215 -1.43 -7.44 -29.80
N ARG A 216 -0.58 -8.05 -28.98
CA ARG A 216 0.70 -8.59 -29.44
C ARG A 216 0.48 -9.92 -30.14
N PRO A 217 1.15 -10.20 -31.28
CA PRO A 217 1.18 -11.51 -31.89
C PRO A 217 1.68 -12.56 -30.88
N ARG A 218 1.12 -13.78 -30.93
CA ARG A 218 1.59 -14.90 -30.13
C ARG A 218 2.96 -15.32 -30.64
N THR A 219 4.01 -15.04 -29.89
CA THR A 219 5.37 -15.43 -30.20
C THR A 219 5.79 -16.54 -29.24
N THR A 220 6.45 -17.56 -29.76
CA THR A 220 7.07 -18.64 -29.01
C THR A 220 8.56 -18.36 -28.88
N GLY A 221 8.95 -17.45 -27.99
CA GLY A 221 10.36 -17.28 -27.61
C GLY A 221 10.83 -18.44 -26.74
N GLU A 222 12.13 -18.76 -26.74
CA GLU A 222 12.73 -19.80 -25.92
C GLU A 222 12.59 -19.48 -24.43
N ARG A 223 12.79 -18.22 -24.03
CA ARG A 223 12.61 -17.73 -22.65
C ARG A 223 11.35 -16.91 -22.50
N ILE A 224 10.72 -17.00 -21.34
CA ILE A 224 9.60 -16.13 -20.94
C ILE A 224 10.17 -14.78 -20.49
N ARG A 225 9.73 -13.68 -21.12
CA ARG A 225 10.07 -12.34 -20.68
C ARG A 225 9.12 -11.90 -19.58
N LEU A 226 9.65 -11.86 -18.35
CA LEU A 226 8.93 -11.55 -17.14
C LEU A 226 9.24 -10.11 -16.71
N GLY A 227 8.23 -9.24 -16.70
CA GLY A 227 8.35 -7.86 -16.23
C GLY A 227 7.75 -7.70 -14.85
N TYR A 228 8.47 -7.10 -13.91
CA TYR A 228 7.94 -6.72 -12.60
C TYR A 228 7.78 -5.20 -12.52
N LEU A 229 6.54 -4.72 -12.38
CA LEU A 229 6.21 -3.31 -12.22
C LEU A 229 6.03 -2.98 -10.74
N SER A 230 6.81 -2.02 -10.21
CA SER A 230 6.71 -1.64 -8.80
C SER A 230 7.01 -0.17 -8.53
N ALA A 231 6.22 0.42 -7.63
CA ALA A 231 6.51 1.70 -7.00
C ALA A 231 7.44 1.55 -5.77
N LYS A 232 7.88 0.32 -5.42
CA LYS A 232 8.52 0.02 -4.13
C LYS A 232 9.88 -0.68 -4.28
N PHE A 233 10.58 -0.48 -5.39
CA PHE A 233 11.95 -0.98 -5.59
C PHE A 233 13.00 -0.12 -4.85
N PHE A 234 12.87 -0.02 -3.53
CA PHE A 234 13.76 0.69 -2.61
C PHE A 234 13.66 0.04 -1.21
N GLN A 235 14.21 0.66 -0.15
CA GLN A 235 14.11 0.13 1.22
C GLN A 235 12.65 0.13 1.70
N HIS A 236 11.91 -0.88 1.32
CA HIS A 236 10.48 -1.05 1.59
C HIS A 236 10.17 -2.50 1.98
N PRO A 237 9.17 -2.76 2.84
CA PRO A 237 8.78 -4.13 3.25
C PRO A 237 8.59 -5.13 2.11
N SER A 238 7.91 -4.74 1.03
CA SER A 238 7.70 -5.62 -0.14
C SER A 238 9.02 -6.00 -0.83
N ALA A 239 9.96 -5.06 -0.93
CA ALA A 239 11.29 -5.31 -1.48
C ALA A 239 12.10 -6.25 -0.58
N VAL A 240 12.03 -6.03 0.74
CA VAL A 240 12.70 -6.89 1.74
C VAL A 240 12.20 -8.34 1.68
N LEU A 241 10.92 -8.54 1.41
CA LEU A 241 10.37 -9.90 1.26
C LEU A 241 10.77 -10.57 -0.04
N ALA A 242 10.85 -9.81 -1.15
CA ALA A 242 10.93 -10.37 -2.50
C ALA A 242 12.33 -10.30 -3.13
N ALA A 243 13.34 -9.71 -2.48
CA ALA A 243 14.65 -9.51 -3.09
C ALA A 243 15.29 -10.84 -3.56
N GLU A 244 15.34 -11.85 -2.71
CA GLU A 244 15.91 -13.15 -3.06
C GLU A 244 15.08 -13.88 -4.13
N LEU A 245 13.76 -13.71 -4.17
CA LEU A 245 12.92 -14.26 -5.25
C LEU A 245 13.38 -13.77 -6.62
N PHE A 246 13.68 -12.47 -6.77
CA PHE A 246 14.15 -11.93 -8.05
C PHE A 246 15.53 -12.46 -8.44
N GLU A 247 16.40 -12.71 -7.46
CA GLU A 247 17.73 -13.28 -7.67
C GLU A 247 17.67 -14.74 -8.12
N LEU A 248 16.69 -15.52 -7.63
CA LEU A 248 16.59 -16.96 -7.79
C LEU A 248 15.89 -17.43 -9.06
N HIS A 249 15.28 -16.54 -9.84
CA HIS A 249 14.66 -16.95 -11.11
C HIS A 249 15.64 -17.69 -12.02
N ASP A 250 15.18 -18.80 -12.61
CA ASP A 250 15.95 -19.58 -13.58
C ASP A 250 16.17 -18.78 -14.88
N ARG A 251 17.36 -18.20 -15.03
CA ARG A 251 17.74 -17.38 -16.18
C ARG A 251 17.85 -18.16 -17.49
N ALA A 252 17.88 -19.49 -17.46
CA ALA A 252 17.79 -20.28 -18.67
C ALA A 252 16.37 -20.27 -19.25
N ARG A 253 15.36 -20.11 -18.39
CA ARG A 253 13.93 -20.16 -18.76
C ARG A 253 13.28 -18.77 -18.78
N PHE A 254 13.78 -17.84 -18.00
CA PHE A 254 13.21 -16.50 -17.79
C PHE A 254 14.22 -15.38 -18.09
N GLU A 255 13.78 -14.34 -18.78
CA GLU A 255 14.45 -13.03 -18.82
C GLU A 255 13.64 -12.11 -17.91
N VAL A 256 14.25 -11.63 -16.81
CA VAL A 256 13.55 -10.92 -15.74
C VAL A 256 13.90 -9.43 -15.76
N ILE A 257 12.90 -8.58 -15.92
CA ILE A 257 13.06 -7.13 -16.10
C ILE A 257 12.29 -6.38 -15.03
N ALA A 258 12.95 -5.46 -14.32
CA ALA A 258 12.29 -4.54 -13.41
C ALA A 258 11.84 -3.25 -14.12
N TYR A 259 10.63 -2.81 -13.81
CA TYR A 259 10.07 -1.50 -14.18
C TYR A 259 9.78 -0.71 -12.92
N SER A 260 10.65 0.26 -12.60
CA SER A 260 10.54 1.09 -11.41
C SER A 260 9.73 2.35 -11.72
N ILE A 261 8.64 2.54 -10.97
CA ILE A 261 7.81 3.75 -11.00
C ILE A 261 7.89 4.56 -9.70
N GLY A 262 8.66 4.07 -8.72
CA GLY A 262 8.87 4.72 -7.42
C GLY A 262 10.25 5.38 -7.30
N PRO A 263 10.49 6.07 -6.17
CA PRO A 263 11.73 6.80 -5.95
C PRO A 263 12.95 5.90 -5.91
N ASP A 264 14.10 6.49 -6.18
CA ASP A 264 15.41 5.95 -5.86
C ASP A 264 15.87 6.59 -4.55
N ASP A 265 16.02 5.76 -3.50
CA ASP A 265 16.44 6.20 -2.17
C ASP A 265 17.95 6.03 -1.92
N GLY A 266 18.70 5.55 -2.93
CA GLY A 266 20.13 5.28 -2.82
C GLY A 266 20.50 4.18 -1.79
N SER A 267 19.51 3.43 -1.30
CA SER A 267 19.71 2.41 -0.27
C SER A 267 20.51 1.19 -0.77
N ALA A 268 21.04 0.41 0.16
CA ALA A 268 21.65 -0.88 -0.16
C ALA A 268 20.64 -1.85 -0.81
N MET A 269 19.37 -1.81 -0.37
CA MET A 269 18.30 -2.60 -0.97
C MET A 269 18.05 -2.19 -2.42
N ARG A 270 18.02 -0.88 -2.73
CA ARG A 270 17.88 -0.40 -4.10
C ARG A 270 19.00 -0.94 -4.99
N ARG A 271 20.25 -0.85 -4.59
CA ARG A 271 21.39 -1.39 -5.33
C ARG A 271 21.32 -2.90 -5.50
N ARG A 272 20.92 -3.65 -4.46
CA ARG A 272 20.71 -5.10 -4.54
C ARG A 272 19.66 -5.45 -5.60
N LEU A 273 18.54 -4.74 -5.61
CA LEU A 273 17.48 -4.96 -6.59
C LEU A 273 17.93 -4.63 -8.02
N GLU A 274 18.71 -3.58 -8.23
CA GLU A 274 19.26 -3.27 -9.55
C GLU A 274 20.13 -4.39 -10.13
N HIS A 275 20.82 -5.15 -9.27
CA HIS A 275 21.63 -6.32 -9.67
C HIS A 275 20.82 -7.62 -9.75
N ALA A 276 19.66 -7.69 -9.14
CA ALA A 276 18.82 -8.89 -9.10
C ALA A 276 18.10 -9.17 -10.43
N PHE A 277 18.03 -8.22 -11.33
CA PHE A 277 17.33 -8.30 -12.61
C PHE A 277 18.30 -8.32 -13.79
N ASP A 278 17.91 -8.97 -14.90
CA ASP A 278 18.69 -8.90 -16.15
C ASP A 278 18.72 -7.44 -16.69
N ARG A 279 17.64 -6.70 -16.47
CA ARG A 279 17.52 -5.27 -16.78
C ARG A 279 16.68 -4.55 -15.74
N PHE A 280 17.11 -3.35 -15.37
CA PHE A 280 16.37 -2.46 -14.48
C PHE A 280 16.01 -1.16 -15.23
N VAL A 281 14.72 -0.88 -15.39
CA VAL A 281 14.22 0.23 -16.22
C VAL A 281 13.47 1.24 -15.33
N ASP A 282 13.94 2.47 -15.30
CA ASP A 282 13.27 3.57 -14.61
C ASP A 282 12.22 4.22 -15.52
N LEU A 283 10.97 4.17 -15.10
CA LEU A 283 9.83 4.72 -15.84
C LEU A 283 9.31 6.05 -15.26
N ARG A 284 9.96 6.61 -14.24
CA ARG A 284 9.47 7.82 -13.55
C ARG A 284 9.32 9.04 -14.45
N ALA A 285 10.21 9.17 -15.44
CA ALA A 285 10.20 10.29 -16.38
C ALA A 285 9.15 10.16 -17.49
N LEU A 286 8.51 8.99 -17.64
CA LEU A 286 7.52 8.74 -18.68
C LEU A 286 6.11 8.91 -18.11
N ASP A 287 5.19 9.43 -18.93
CA ASP A 287 3.75 9.34 -18.65
C ASP A 287 3.25 7.88 -18.72
N ASP A 288 2.00 7.63 -18.34
CA ASP A 288 1.46 6.26 -18.30
C ASP A 288 1.41 5.60 -19.68
N ALA A 289 1.14 6.37 -20.73
CA ALA A 289 1.13 5.87 -22.11
C ALA A 289 2.54 5.57 -22.60
N GLY A 290 3.51 6.42 -22.30
CA GLY A 290 4.93 6.22 -22.61
C GLY A 290 5.52 5.02 -21.89
N ALA A 291 5.21 4.88 -20.60
CA ALA A 291 5.59 3.71 -19.80
C ALA A 291 5.01 2.41 -20.38
N ALA A 292 3.72 2.41 -20.75
CA ALA A 292 3.08 1.26 -21.38
C ALA A 292 3.72 0.91 -22.73
N ARG A 293 4.03 1.91 -23.58
CA ARG A 293 4.74 1.68 -24.86
C ARG A 293 6.12 1.09 -24.64
N ARG A 294 6.89 1.60 -23.66
CA ARG A 294 8.22 1.08 -23.35
C ARG A 294 8.16 -0.39 -22.92
N ILE A 295 7.24 -0.77 -22.03
CA ILE A 295 7.05 -2.17 -21.61
C ILE A 295 6.66 -3.05 -22.82
N ARG A 296 5.83 -2.52 -23.72
CA ARG A 296 5.43 -3.19 -24.97
C ARG A 296 6.61 -3.43 -25.90
N GLU A 297 7.48 -2.44 -26.08
CA GLU A 297 8.69 -2.49 -26.93
C GLU A 297 9.70 -3.50 -26.41
N ASP A 298 9.84 -3.62 -25.08
CA ASP A 298 10.68 -4.63 -24.45
C ASP A 298 10.14 -6.06 -24.64
N GLY A 299 8.93 -6.21 -25.17
CA GLY A 299 8.37 -7.50 -25.58
C GLY A 299 7.99 -8.41 -24.41
N ILE A 300 7.54 -7.87 -23.28
CA ILE A 300 7.15 -8.61 -22.07
C ILE A 300 6.00 -9.58 -22.36
N ASP A 301 6.14 -10.84 -21.94
CA ASP A 301 5.11 -11.87 -22.04
C ASP A 301 4.16 -11.82 -20.83
N ILE A 302 4.72 -11.69 -19.62
CA ILE A 302 3.99 -11.61 -18.36
C ILE A 302 4.43 -10.36 -17.62
N LEU A 303 3.51 -9.46 -17.35
CA LEU A 303 3.73 -8.28 -16.51
C LEU A 303 3.11 -8.51 -15.14
N VAL A 304 3.94 -8.48 -14.10
CA VAL A 304 3.54 -8.67 -12.70
C VAL A 304 3.49 -7.31 -12.01
N ASP A 305 2.32 -6.92 -11.55
CA ASP A 305 2.12 -5.71 -10.75
C ASP A 305 2.35 -6.02 -9.26
N LEU A 306 3.36 -5.38 -8.69
CA LEU A 306 3.72 -5.46 -7.28
C LEU A 306 3.24 -4.25 -6.46
N THR A 307 2.39 -3.39 -7.02
CA THR A 307 1.90 -2.19 -6.35
C THR A 307 0.41 -2.29 -6.02
N GLY A 308 -0.41 -2.66 -6.99
CA GLY A 308 -1.86 -2.70 -6.84
C GLY A 308 -2.45 -1.33 -6.52
N CYS A 309 -3.42 -1.30 -5.59
CA CYS A 309 -4.12 -0.08 -5.16
C CYS A 309 -3.42 0.67 -4.01
N ASN A 310 -2.11 0.57 -3.91
CA ASN A 310 -1.30 1.26 -2.89
C ASN A 310 -0.85 2.65 -3.33
N ASP A 311 -0.17 3.36 -2.41
CA ASP A 311 0.42 4.67 -2.70
C ASP A 311 1.40 4.62 -3.87
N ASN A 312 1.41 5.69 -4.66
CA ASN A 312 2.21 5.85 -5.88
C ASN A 312 1.87 4.82 -6.98
N GLU A 313 0.64 4.29 -6.96
CA GLU A 313 0.16 3.42 -8.03
C GLU A 313 0.07 4.15 -9.38
N ARG A 314 0.28 3.40 -10.45
CA ARG A 314 0.12 3.85 -11.83
C ARG A 314 -0.71 2.82 -12.63
N VAL A 315 -1.88 2.47 -12.07
CA VAL A 315 -2.83 1.51 -12.67
C VAL A 315 -3.19 1.83 -14.13
N PRO A 316 -3.25 3.10 -14.58
CA PRO A 316 -3.44 3.39 -16.00
C PRO A 316 -2.41 2.75 -16.93
N ILE A 317 -1.16 2.50 -16.50
CA ILE A 317 -0.16 1.75 -17.31
C ILE A 317 -0.70 0.37 -17.68
N LEU A 318 -1.29 -0.34 -16.71
CA LEU A 318 -1.86 -1.68 -16.90
C LEU A 318 -3.10 -1.65 -17.81
N ALA A 319 -3.89 -0.57 -17.75
CA ALA A 319 -5.07 -0.41 -18.59
C ALA A 319 -4.73 -0.31 -20.09
N TRP A 320 -3.55 0.23 -20.45
CA TRP A 320 -3.02 0.20 -21.81
C TRP A 320 -2.73 -1.23 -22.34
N ARG A 321 -2.73 -2.25 -21.48
CA ARG A 321 -2.40 -3.66 -21.84
C ARG A 321 -1.03 -3.78 -22.49
N PRO A 322 0.06 -3.35 -21.85
CA PRO A 322 1.41 -3.44 -22.41
C PRO A 322 1.89 -4.88 -22.60
N ALA A 323 1.41 -5.83 -21.80
CA ALA A 323 1.74 -7.24 -21.93
C ALA A 323 0.50 -8.10 -22.22
N PRO A 324 0.65 -9.27 -22.87
CA PRO A 324 -0.46 -10.18 -23.14
C PRO A 324 -1.03 -10.81 -21.87
N ILE A 325 -0.21 -11.01 -20.83
CA ILE A 325 -0.61 -11.56 -19.53
C ILE A 325 -0.26 -10.54 -18.45
N GLN A 326 -1.23 -10.19 -17.60
CA GLN A 326 -1.05 -9.24 -16.49
C GLN A 326 -1.48 -9.89 -15.18
N VAL A 327 -0.61 -9.84 -14.18
CA VAL A 327 -0.74 -10.59 -12.92
C VAL A 327 -0.60 -9.65 -11.74
N GLY A 328 -1.54 -9.66 -10.80
CA GLY A 328 -1.41 -9.00 -9.50
C GLY A 328 -0.66 -9.91 -8.50
N PHE A 329 0.33 -9.37 -7.79
CA PHE A 329 1.09 -10.14 -6.82
C PHE A 329 1.62 -9.27 -5.68
N LEU A 330 1.55 -9.77 -4.46
CA LEU A 330 2.20 -9.30 -3.23
C LEU A 330 1.82 -7.87 -2.76
N GLY A 331 1.79 -6.87 -3.65
CA GLY A 331 1.73 -5.46 -3.25
C GLY A 331 0.40 -5.03 -2.61
N TYR A 332 -0.72 -5.58 -3.06
CA TYR A 332 -2.06 -5.28 -2.54
C TYR A 332 -2.82 -6.58 -2.23
N PRO A 333 -3.26 -6.79 -0.97
CA PRO A 333 -3.93 -8.03 -0.57
C PRO A 333 -5.43 -8.01 -0.93
N GLY A 334 -5.74 -8.07 -2.21
CA GLY A 334 -7.10 -8.03 -2.74
C GLY A 334 -7.16 -7.98 -4.26
N THR A 335 -8.37 -7.86 -4.80
CA THR A 335 -8.62 -7.69 -6.23
C THR A 335 -8.42 -6.24 -6.68
N LEU A 336 -7.86 -6.02 -7.85
CA LEU A 336 -7.85 -4.72 -8.54
C LEU A 336 -9.24 -4.38 -9.12
N GLY A 337 -10.11 -5.39 -9.27
CA GLY A 337 -11.43 -5.24 -9.88
C GLY A 337 -11.39 -4.88 -11.36
N ALA A 338 -10.26 -5.08 -12.03
CA ALA A 338 -9.95 -4.56 -13.35
C ALA A 338 -10.09 -5.62 -14.45
N PRO A 339 -10.79 -5.31 -15.57
CA PRO A 339 -10.96 -6.26 -16.68
C PRO A 339 -9.69 -6.47 -17.52
N PHE A 340 -8.65 -5.69 -17.25
CA PHE A 340 -7.35 -5.80 -17.92
C PHE A 340 -6.32 -6.57 -17.10
N MET A 341 -6.65 -7.07 -15.91
CA MET A 341 -5.83 -8.01 -15.14
C MET A 341 -6.33 -9.43 -15.41
N ASP A 342 -5.40 -10.35 -15.64
CA ASP A 342 -5.76 -11.74 -16.00
C ASP A 342 -5.75 -12.64 -14.76
N TYR A 343 -4.74 -12.49 -13.90
CA TYR A 343 -4.51 -13.38 -12.76
C TYR A 343 -4.13 -12.60 -11.51
N VAL A 344 -4.33 -13.23 -10.35
CA VAL A 344 -3.79 -12.81 -9.05
C VAL A 344 -3.19 -14.02 -8.34
N ILE A 345 -1.96 -13.87 -7.83
CA ILE A 345 -1.27 -14.91 -7.06
C ILE A 345 -1.77 -14.88 -5.62
N VAL A 346 -2.22 -16.03 -5.14
CA VAL A 346 -2.75 -16.27 -3.80
C VAL A 346 -2.30 -17.64 -3.29
N ASP A 347 -2.77 -18.06 -2.11
CA ASP A 347 -2.73 -19.43 -1.63
C ASP A 347 -4.13 -19.88 -1.14
N PRO A 348 -4.31 -21.17 -0.82
CA PRO A 348 -5.63 -21.70 -0.41
C PRO A 348 -6.21 -21.08 0.87
N ILE A 349 -5.36 -20.55 1.75
CA ILE A 349 -5.77 -19.96 3.04
C ILE A 349 -6.18 -18.50 2.87
N VAL A 350 -5.35 -17.70 2.19
CA VAL A 350 -5.67 -16.27 2.00
C VAL A 350 -6.88 -16.09 1.11
N VAL A 351 -7.05 -16.92 0.04
CA VAL A 351 -8.23 -16.91 -0.82
C VAL A 351 -8.58 -18.33 -1.25
N PRO A 352 -9.54 -18.99 -0.59
CA PRO A 352 -10.08 -20.26 -1.07
C PRO A 352 -10.61 -20.18 -2.51
N MET A 353 -10.43 -21.23 -3.31
CA MET A 353 -10.88 -21.25 -4.73
C MET A 353 -12.37 -20.94 -4.88
N ALA A 354 -13.20 -21.31 -3.92
CA ALA A 354 -14.63 -21.01 -3.89
C ALA A 354 -14.96 -19.50 -3.85
N GLU A 355 -13.98 -18.66 -3.47
CA GLU A 355 -14.10 -17.21 -3.43
C GLU A 355 -13.75 -16.52 -4.77
N GLN A 356 -13.45 -17.28 -5.85
CA GLN A 356 -13.18 -16.74 -7.20
C GLN A 356 -14.21 -15.67 -7.63
N ARG A 357 -15.45 -15.81 -7.23
CA ARG A 357 -16.53 -14.85 -7.55
C ARG A 357 -16.30 -13.42 -7.03
N TYR A 358 -15.42 -13.26 -6.05
CA TYR A 358 -15.08 -11.98 -5.44
C TYR A 358 -13.80 -11.35 -6.01
N PHE A 359 -13.23 -11.95 -7.06
CA PHE A 359 -12.07 -11.46 -7.78
C PHE A 359 -12.41 -11.26 -9.25
N ALA A 360 -11.97 -10.15 -9.83
CA ALA A 360 -12.07 -9.94 -11.28
C ALA A 360 -11.01 -10.77 -12.02
N GLU A 361 -9.84 -10.88 -11.42
CA GLU A 361 -8.72 -11.69 -11.85
C GLU A 361 -9.00 -13.18 -11.59
N LYS A 362 -8.35 -14.07 -12.34
CA LYS A 362 -8.38 -15.51 -12.06
C LYS A 362 -7.40 -15.85 -10.94
N LEU A 363 -7.87 -16.60 -9.95
CA LEU A 363 -7.05 -17.04 -8.83
C LEU A 363 -6.00 -18.04 -9.28
N VAL A 364 -4.76 -17.81 -8.87
CA VAL A 364 -3.67 -18.78 -9.01
C VAL A 364 -3.16 -19.08 -7.62
N GLN A 365 -3.48 -20.26 -7.12
CA GLN A 365 -3.07 -20.70 -5.79
C GLN A 365 -1.71 -21.37 -5.84
N LEU A 366 -0.75 -20.78 -5.12
CA LEU A 366 0.50 -21.47 -4.77
C LEU A 366 0.25 -22.52 -3.68
N PRO A 367 1.01 -23.59 -3.61
CA PRO A 367 0.67 -24.73 -2.73
C PRO A 367 0.84 -24.45 -1.24
N ASP A 368 1.81 -23.61 -0.86
CA ASP A 368 2.19 -23.42 0.54
C ASP A 368 1.77 -22.06 1.09
N CYS A 369 2.30 -21.00 0.50
CA CYS A 369 2.07 -19.61 0.91
C CYS A 369 2.24 -18.71 -0.30
N TYR A 370 1.48 -17.62 -0.37
CA TYR A 370 1.60 -16.63 -1.46
C TYR A 370 2.73 -15.62 -1.20
N GLN A 371 3.21 -15.50 0.04
CA GLN A 371 4.20 -14.51 0.43
C GLN A 371 5.62 -15.10 0.38
N PRO A 372 6.54 -14.53 -0.41
CA PRO A 372 7.96 -14.92 -0.37
C PRO A 372 8.62 -14.39 0.91
N ASN A 373 9.78 -14.97 1.23
CA ASN A 373 10.70 -14.44 2.22
C ASN A 373 12.12 -14.40 1.65
N ASP A 374 12.92 -13.47 2.17
CA ASP A 374 14.34 -13.38 1.86
C ASP A 374 15.16 -14.02 2.99
N ARG A 375 15.82 -15.13 2.69
CA ARG A 375 16.68 -15.87 3.65
C ARG A 375 17.97 -15.12 3.99
N GLN A 376 18.34 -14.11 3.20
CA GLN A 376 19.54 -13.30 3.44
C GLN A 376 19.31 -12.18 4.46
N ARG A 377 18.11 -12.09 5.05
CA ARG A 377 17.82 -11.11 6.10
C ARG A 377 18.60 -11.43 7.36
N ALA A 378 19.59 -10.61 7.66
CA ALA A 378 20.37 -10.76 8.88
C ALA A 378 19.54 -10.39 10.11
N ILE A 379 19.72 -11.13 11.19
CA ILE A 379 19.31 -10.75 12.55
C ILE A 379 20.58 -10.36 13.29
N ALA A 380 20.59 -9.18 13.94
CA ALA A 380 21.77 -8.72 14.67
C ALA A 380 22.16 -9.75 15.75
N GLU A 381 23.47 -10.00 15.90
CA GLU A 381 24.00 -10.93 16.89
C GLU A 381 23.65 -10.48 18.31
N ARG A 382 23.80 -9.18 18.57
CA ARG A 382 23.43 -8.59 19.84
C ARG A 382 21.91 -8.42 19.93
N THR A 383 21.30 -9.04 20.92
CA THR A 383 19.95 -8.69 21.37
C THR A 383 20.07 -7.60 22.43
N PRO A 384 19.32 -6.49 22.33
CA PRO A 384 19.29 -5.47 23.38
C PRO A 384 18.74 -6.07 24.68
N SER A 385 19.04 -5.45 25.82
CA SER A 385 18.41 -5.81 27.09
C SER A 385 16.97 -5.30 27.16
N ARG A 386 16.15 -5.87 28.05
CA ARG A 386 14.80 -5.36 28.34
C ARG A 386 14.86 -3.90 28.80
N ALA A 387 15.81 -3.53 29.65
CA ALA A 387 15.99 -2.16 30.15
C ALA A 387 16.28 -1.17 29.00
N GLU A 388 17.15 -1.52 28.05
CA GLU A 388 17.44 -0.69 26.88
C GLU A 388 16.21 -0.45 26.00
N CYS A 389 15.22 -1.36 26.04
CA CYS A 389 13.97 -1.25 25.32
C CYS A 389 12.83 -0.67 26.15
N GLY A 390 13.08 -0.23 27.38
CA GLY A 390 12.05 0.27 28.30
C GLY A 390 11.09 -0.79 28.82
N LEU A 391 11.46 -2.07 28.69
CA LEU A 391 10.65 -3.19 29.15
C LEU A 391 10.97 -3.52 30.62
N PRO A 392 9.99 -4.05 31.39
CA PRO A 392 10.24 -4.49 32.75
C PRO A 392 11.22 -5.68 32.77
N GLU A 393 12.04 -5.79 33.82
CA GLU A 393 13.00 -6.89 33.99
C GLU A 393 12.30 -8.26 33.95
N THR A 394 11.14 -8.32 34.59
CA THR A 394 10.29 -9.54 34.65
C THR A 394 8.89 -9.22 34.16
N GLY A 395 8.10 -10.27 33.88
CA GLY A 395 6.74 -10.14 33.39
C GLY A 395 6.60 -10.52 31.91
N PHE A 396 5.36 -10.77 31.50
CA PHE A 396 5.02 -11.20 30.15
C PHE A 396 4.98 -9.99 29.20
N VAL A 397 5.65 -10.10 28.06
CA VAL A 397 5.71 -9.05 27.04
C VAL A 397 4.86 -9.46 25.84
N PHE A 398 3.63 -8.97 25.80
CA PHE A 398 2.85 -8.96 24.56
C PHE A 398 3.41 -7.90 23.63
N CYS A 399 3.53 -8.15 22.33
CA CYS A 399 3.91 -7.11 21.39
C CYS A 399 3.04 -7.06 20.16
N CYS A 400 2.97 -5.87 19.54
CA CYS A 400 2.40 -5.68 18.20
C CYS A 400 3.18 -4.58 17.48
N PHE A 401 3.96 -4.95 16.47
CA PHE A 401 4.72 -4.02 15.67
C PHE A 401 4.04 -3.67 14.34
N ASN A 402 2.73 -3.92 14.26
CA ASN A 402 1.92 -3.48 13.13
C ASN A 402 1.79 -1.96 13.10
N ASN A 403 1.57 -1.43 11.91
CA ASN A 403 1.24 -0.03 11.74
C ASN A 403 -0.10 0.28 12.45
N SER A 404 -0.19 1.44 13.09
CA SER A 404 -1.32 1.86 13.92
C SER A 404 -2.67 1.84 13.22
N TYR A 405 -2.74 2.05 11.89
CA TYR A 405 -4.01 1.98 11.16
C TYR A 405 -4.67 0.59 11.17
N LYS A 406 -3.94 -0.46 11.55
CA LYS A 406 -4.47 -1.82 11.71
C LYS A 406 -5.10 -2.05 13.09
N LEU A 407 -4.83 -1.18 14.06
CA LEU A 407 -5.37 -1.27 15.40
C LEU A 407 -6.83 -0.80 15.40
N THR A 408 -7.70 -1.61 16.00
CA THR A 408 -9.11 -1.28 16.17
C THR A 408 -9.47 -1.17 17.64
N ALA A 409 -10.52 -0.41 17.95
CA ALA A 409 -11.00 -0.25 19.32
C ALA A 409 -11.40 -1.61 19.95
N ALA A 410 -12.04 -2.48 19.17
CA ALA A 410 -12.46 -3.81 19.62
C ALA A 410 -11.26 -4.71 19.99
N LEU A 411 -10.22 -4.71 19.15
CA LEU A 411 -9.01 -5.47 19.43
C LEU A 411 -8.23 -4.89 20.62
N PHE A 412 -8.16 -3.57 20.70
CA PHE A 412 -7.50 -2.88 21.81
C PHE A 412 -8.22 -3.18 23.14
N GLU A 413 -9.55 -3.30 23.14
CA GLU A 413 -10.33 -3.74 24.29
C GLU A 413 -9.91 -5.14 24.78
N VAL A 414 -9.73 -6.10 23.86
CA VAL A 414 -9.18 -7.43 24.18
C VAL A 414 -7.82 -7.30 24.84
N TRP A 415 -6.91 -6.52 24.26
CA TRP A 415 -5.55 -6.33 24.82
C TRP A 415 -5.56 -5.70 26.22
N MET A 416 -6.48 -4.77 26.47
CA MET A 416 -6.61 -4.18 27.83
C MET A 416 -7.11 -5.22 28.82
N ARG A 417 -7.98 -6.16 28.44
CA ARG A 417 -8.38 -7.29 29.29
C ARG A 417 -7.20 -8.24 29.54
N LEU A 418 -6.36 -8.53 28.53
CA LEU A 418 -5.14 -9.31 28.73
C LEU A 418 -4.21 -8.65 29.76
N LEU A 419 -3.95 -7.36 29.63
CA LEU A 419 -3.11 -6.62 30.58
C LEU A 419 -3.72 -6.62 32.01
N ARG A 420 -5.04 -6.56 32.15
CA ARG A 420 -5.70 -6.62 33.44
C ARG A 420 -5.56 -8.00 34.09
N THR A 421 -5.66 -9.06 33.30
CA THR A 421 -5.70 -10.45 33.77
C THR A 421 -4.29 -11.02 34.02
N VAL A 422 -3.27 -10.55 33.30
CA VAL A 422 -1.88 -11.01 33.45
C VAL A 422 -1.06 -9.96 34.24
N PRO A 423 -0.82 -10.14 35.55
CA PRO A 423 -0.12 -9.16 36.37
C PRO A 423 1.31 -8.94 35.88
N GLY A 424 1.78 -7.67 35.89
CA GLY A 424 3.14 -7.31 35.50
C GLY A 424 3.41 -7.42 33.98
N SER A 425 2.44 -7.83 33.17
CA SER A 425 2.60 -7.85 31.71
C SER A 425 2.59 -6.44 31.12
N VAL A 426 3.19 -6.28 29.96
CA VAL A 426 3.19 -5.05 29.18
C VAL A 426 2.77 -5.33 27.75
N LEU A 427 2.24 -4.30 27.08
CA LEU A 427 1.98 -4.30 25.65
C LEU A 427 3.03 -3.42 24.96
N TRP A 428 3.90 -4.03 24.15
CA TRP A 428 5.00 -3.38 23.45
C TRP A 428 4.59 -3.07 22.01
N LEU A 429 4.41 -1.80 21.72
CA LEU A 429 3.90 -1.29 20.46
C LEU A 429 4.97 -0.54 19.68
N LEU A 430 4.85 -0.47 18.35
CA LEU A 430 5.74 0.34 17.54
C LEU A 430 5.38 1.84 17.71
N ALA A 431 6.35 2.66 18.12
CA ALA A 431 6.25 4.12 18.05
C ALA A 431 6.39 4.57 16.59
N GLY A 432 5.28 4.52 15.84
CA GLY A 432 5.30 4.79 14.39
C GLY A 432 5.07 6.25 14.04
N ASN A 433 3.96 6.79 14.50
CA ASN A 433 3.49 8.14 14.17
C ASN A 433 3.42 9.01 15.44
N PRO A 434 3.85 10.27 15.37
CA PRO A 434 3.55 11.23 16.45
C PRO A 434 2.03 11.30 16.66
N GLY A 435 1.56 11.39 17.87
CA GLY A 435 0.14 11.42 18.20
C GLY A 435 -0.50 10.07 18.50
N VAL A 436 0.06 8.92 18.06
CA VAL A 436 -0.49 7.58 18.39
C VAL A 436 -0.41 7.31 19.90
N GLU A 437 0.75 7.56 20.50
CA GLU A 437 1.01 7.30 21.92
C GLU A 437 0.01 8.04 22.84
N PRO A 438 -0.22 9.37 22.73
CA PRO A 438 -1.21 10.06 23.55
C PRO A 438 -2.62 9.52 23.41
N HIS A 439 -3.01 9.10 22.20
CA HIS A 439 -4.34 8.52 21.97
C HIS A 439 -4.47 7.15 22.64
N LEU A 440 -3.50 6.25 22.45
CA LEU A 440 -3.54 4.91 23.05
C LEU A 440 -3.44 4.96 24.58
N VAL A 441 -2.61 5.84 25.12
CA VAL A 441 -2.51 6.06 26.59
C VAL A 441 -3.86 6.53 27.16
N ARG A 442 -4.52 7.48 26.51
CA ARG A 442 -5.86 7.94 26.91
C ARG A 442 -6.89 6.80 26.86
N GLU A 443 -6.87 5.99 25.77
CA GLU A 443 -7.76 4.86 25.61
C GLU A 443 -7.50 3.76 26.65
N ALA A 444 -6.24 3.50 27.03
CA ALA A 444 -5.87 2.57 28.08
C ALA A 444 -6.35 3.07 29.46
N ALA A 445 -6.10 4.35 29.77
CA ALA A 445 -6.56 4.97 31.02
C ALA A 445 -8.09 4.93 31.16
N ALA A 446 -8.83 5.19 30.07
CA ALA A 446 -10.30 5.07 30.05
C ALA A 446 -10.80 3.64 30.37
N ARG A 447 -9.94 2.62 30.17
CA ARG A 447 -10.19 1.20 30.49
C ARG A 447 -9.55 0.76 31.81
N GLY A 448 -9.03 1.68 32.61
CA GLY A 448 -8.42 1.42 33.92
C GLY A 448 -7.05 0.75 33.86
N ILE A 449 -6.33 0.88 32.74
CA ILE A 449 -4.97 0.37 32.58
C ILE A 449 -3.97 1.54 32.75
N ASP A 450 -2.97 1.30 33.59
CA ASP A 450 -1.88 2.25 33.80
C ASP A 450 -1.08 2.49 32.52
N ALA A 451 -0.74 3.75 32.25
CA ALA A 451 0.01 4.13 31.06
C ALA A 451 1.36 3.42 30.92
N GLY A 452 2.04 3.13 32.05
CA GLY A 452 3.31 2.40 32.08
C GLY A 452 3.21 0.94 31.62
N ARG A 453 2.00 0.42 31.42
CA ARG A 453 1.77 -0.90 30.84
C ARG A 453 1.81 -0.90 29.31
N LEU A 454 1.83 0.29 28.67
CA LEU A 454 2.05 0.47 27.25
C LEU A 454 3.48 0.96 27.03
N VAL A 455 4.29 0.15 26.35
CA VAL A 455 5.68 0.49 26.03
C VAL A 455 5.77 0.77 24.54
N PHE A 456 6.36 1.91 24.15
CA PHE A 456 6.45 2.32 22.75
C PHE A 456 7.89 2.17 22.24
N ALA A 457 8.08 1.24 21.32
CA ALA A 457 9.38 0.93 20.72
C ALA A 457 9.72 1.93 19.61
N PRO A 458 10.82 2.68 19.70
CA PRO A 458 11.25 3.54 18.60
C PRO A 458 11.64 2.72 17.36
N ARG A 459 11.69 3.36 16.19
CA ARG A 459 12.27 2.74 15.00
C ARG A 459 13.75 2.48 15.24
N THR A 460 14.21 1.29 14.84
CA THR A 460 15.64 0.93 14.90
C THR A 460 16.37 1.44 13.65
N PRO A 461 17.69 1.69 13.74
CA PRO A 461 18.50 2.10 12.59
C PRO A 461 18.55 1.06 11.48
N SER A 462 18.51 -0.23 11.82
CA SER A 462 18.56 -1.33 10.86
C SER A 462 17.42 -2.33 11.06
N VAL A 463 17.10 -3.06 9.98
CA VAL A 463 16.16 -4.20 10.02
C VAL A 463 16.71 -5.32 10.90
N ALA A 464 18.04 -5.55 10.91
CA ALA A 464 18.68 -6.56 11.73
C ALA A 464 18.47 -6.32 13.23
N ASP A 465 18.60 -5.07 13.70
CA ASP A 465 18.30 -4.68 15.08
C ASP A 465 16.82 -4.82 15.41
N HIS A 466 15.95 -4.48 14.44
CA HIS A 466 14.51 -4.67 14.61
C HIS A 466 14.15 -6.14 14.80
N LEU A 467 14.76 -7.03 14.05
CA LEU A 467 14.55 -8.47 14.20
C LEU A 467 15.10 -9.00 15.52
N ALA A 468 16.32 -8.56 15.90
CA ALA A 468 16.95 -9.01 17.15
C ALA A 468 16.14 -8.64 18.40
N ARG A 469 15.58 -7.41 18.47
CA ARG A 469 14.79 -6.98 19.64
C ARG A 469 13.49 -7.79 19.82
N GLN A 470 12.94 -8.40 18.77
CA GLN A 470 11.72 -9.20 18.87
C GLN A 470 11.89 -10.43 19.78
N ARG A 471 13.13 -10.88 20.01
CA ARG A 471 13.46 -11.96 20.95
C ARG A 471 13.10 -11.60 22.40
N LEU A 472 12.89 -10.33 22.72
CA LEU A 472 12.49 -9.87 24.07
C LEU A 472 11.01 -10.02 24.34
N ALA A 473 10.19 -10.14 23.31
CA ALA A 473 8.75 -10.35 23.42
C ALA A 473 8.43 -11.83 23.65
N ASP A 474 7.31 -12.08 24.33
CA ASP A 474 6.84 -13.43 24.60
C ASP A 474 5.84 -13.91 23.56
N LEU A 475 4.92 -13.06 23.14
CA LEU A 475 3.88 -13.36 22.15
C LEU A 475 3.60 -12.12 21.29
N PHE A 476 3.59 -12.29 19.97
CA PHE A 476 3.10 -11.26 19.06
C PHE A 476 1.59 -11.36 18.94
N LEU A 477 0.89 -10.26 19.19
CA LEU A 477 -0.55 -10.13 19.07
C LEU A 477 -0.89 -9.53 17.70
N ASP A 478 -1.46 -10.33 16.82
CA ASP A 478 -1.85 -9.88 15.49
C ASP A 478 -3.14 -9.05 15.49
N THR A 479 -3.37 -8.34 14.40
CA THR A 479 -4.48 -7.39 14.21
C THR A 479 -5.55 -7.89 13.27
N LEU A 480 -6.79 -7.38 13.46
CA LEU A 480 -7.96 -7.65 12.63
C LEU A 480 -8.74 -6.32 12.43
N PRO A 481 -9.32 -6.03 11.24
CA PRO A 481 -9.55 -6.87 10.04
C PRO A 481 -8.36 -7.02 9.09
N TYR A 482 -7.25 -6.35 9.34
CA TYR A 482 -6.04 -6.40 8.52
C TYR A 482 -4.90 -6.99 9.35
N ASN A 483 -4.50 -8.22 9.02
CA ASN A 483 -3.45 -8.94 9.73
C ASN A 483 -2.06 -8.32 9.54
N ALA A 484 -1.13 -8.75 10.35
CA ALA A 484 0.30 -8.64 10.11
C ALA A 484 0.66 -9.42 8.84
N HIS A 485 1.43 -8.80 7.95
CA HIS A 485 1.96 -9.41 6.75
C HIS A 485 3.50 -9.52 6.90
N THR A 486 4.24 -8.51 6.45
CA THR A 486 5.69 -8.45 6.67
C THR A 486 6.06 -8.55 8.15
N THR A 487 5.29 -7.88 9.03
CA THR A 487 5.54 -7.91 10.48
C THR A 487 5.30 -9.28 11.11
N ALA A 488 4.38 -10.10 10.56
CA ALA A 488 4.22 -11.50 10.96
C ALA A 488 5.42 -12.33 10.51
N SER A 489 5.85 -12.16 9.25
CA SER A 489 7.04 -12.81 8.73
C SER A 489 8.30 -12.43 9.53
N ASP A 490 8.44 -11.17 9.95
CA ASP A 490 9.53 -10.70 10.79
C ASP A 490 9.53 -11.37 12.17
N ALA A 491 8.35 -11.49 12.80
CA ALA A 491 8.18 -12.15 14.09
C ALA A 491 8.58 -13.64 14.00
N LEU A 492 8.04 -14.35 13.02
CA LEU A 492 8.33 -15.77 12.79
C LEU A 492 9.82 -16.00 12.43
N TRP A 493 10.42 -15.12 11.62
CA TRP A 493 11.83 -15.14 11.27
C TRP A 493 12.73 -14.93 12.49
N ALA A 494 12.32 -14.05 13.42
CA ALA A 494 13.03 -13.82 14.67
C ALA A 494 12.78 -14.89 15.75
N GLY A 495 11.95 -15.91 15.48
CA GLY A 495 11.61 -16.97 16.43
C GLY A 495 10.53 -16.59 17.45
N LEU A 496 9.76 -15.53 17.18
CA LEU A 496 8.68 -15.08 18.05
C LEU A 496 7.33 -15.66 17.57
N PRO A 497 6.62 -16.47 18.39
CA PRO A 497 5.27 -16.93 18.07
C PRO A 497 4.29 -15.78 17.90
N ILE A 498 3.41 -15.90 16.91
CA ILE A 498 2.35 -14.95 16.61
C ILE A 498 0.98 -15.60 16.83
N LEU A 499 0.10 -14.92 17.55
CA LEU A 499 -1.31 -15.30 17.69
C LEU A 499 -2.15 -14.45 16.76
N THR A 500 -2.96 -15.09 15.91
CA THR A 500 -3.83 -14.40 14.95
C THR A 500 -5.28 -14.84 15.05
N CYS A 501 -6.17 -13.96 14.59
CA CYS A 501 -7.59 -14.26 14.38
C CYS A 501 -7.89 -14.20 12.89
N THR A 502 -8.52 -15.26 12.35
CA THR A 502 -8.86 -15.34 10.91
C THR A 502 -9.98 -14.38 10.55
N GLY A 503 -9.74 -13.54 9.55
CA GLY A 503 -10.73 -12.61 9.01
C GLY A 503 -11.52 -13.14 7.81
N GLY A 504 -12.48 -12.34 7.36
CA GLY A 504 -13.33 -12.64 6.19
C GLY A 504 -12.73 -12.25 4.85
N SER A 505 -11.58 -11.58 4.81
CA SER A 505 -10.95 -11.06 3.59
C SER A 505 -9.52 -11.57 3.43
N PHE A 506 -8.94 -11.42 2.23
CA PHE A 506 -7.53 -11.72 1.97
C PHE A 506 -6.62 -11.09 3.06
N ALA A 507 -6.74 -9.78 3.26
CA ALA A 507 -5.90 -9.05 4.21
C ALA A 507 -6.01 -9.56 5.66
N GLY A 508 -7.15 -10.16 6.03
CA GLY A 508 -7.41 -10.71 7.35
C GLY A 508 -7.06 -12.20 7.50
N ARG A 509 -6.41 -12.81 6.50
CA ARG A 509 -6.04 -14.23 6.53
C ARG A 509 -4.54 -14.46 6.32
N VAL A 510 -3.77 -13.41 6.10
CA VAL A 510 -2.34 -13.54 5.76
C VAL A 510 -1.55 -14.17 6.89
N ALA A 511 -1.73 -13.72 8.13
CA ALA A 511 -0.99 -14.31 9.25
C ALA A 511 -1.34 -15.80 9.47
N ALA A 512 -2.60 -16.20 9.20
CA ALA A 512 -3.01 -17.60 9.22
C ALA A 512 -2.26 -18.42 8.15
N SER A 513 -2.10 -17.90 6.93
CA SER A 513 -1.31 -18.54 5.89
C SER A 513 0.16 -18.71 6.29
N LEU A 514 0.77 -17.67 6.89
CA LEU A 514 2.16 -17.74 7.34
C LEU A 514 2.34 -18.77 8.46
N LEU A 515 1.39 -18.82 9.41
CA LEU A 515 1.41 -19.79 10.52
C LEU A 515 1.28 -21.23 10.00
N HIS A 516 0.40 -21.46 9.05
CA HIS A 516 0.27 -22.76 8.38
C HIS A 516 1.59 -23.16 7.71
N ALA A 517 2.20 -22.23 6.98
CA ALA A 517 3.45 -22.48 6.27
C ALA A 517 4.68 -22.75 7.19
N VAL A 518 4.57 -22.47 8.49
CA VAL A 518 5.58 -22.83 9.51
C VAL A 518 5.12 -23.94 10.45
N GLY A 519 3.93 -24.51 10.26
CA GLY A 519 3.39 -25.62 11.05
C GLY A 519 2.98 -25.24 12.48
N LEU A 520 2.35 -24.07 12.64
CA LEU A 520 1.84 -23.53 13.92
C LEU A 520 0.35 -23.16 13.82
N ASP A 521 -0.46 -24.02 13.22
CA ASP A 521 -1.90 -23.80 12.98
C ASP A 521 -2.70 -23.55 14.25
N GLU A 522 -2.31 -24.09 15.39
CA GLU A 522 -2.97 -23.88 16.69
C GLU A 522 -2.92 -22.43 17.19
N LEU A 523 -2.09 -21.59 16.58
CA LEU A 523 -2.05 -20.14 16.86
C LEU A 523 -3.03 -19.33 15.98
N VAL A 524 -3.83 -20.02 15.16
CA VAL A 524 -4.89 -19.42 14.34
C VAL A 524 -6.23 -19.62 15.04
N THR A 525 -6.90 -18.52 15.40
CA THR A 525 -8.18 -18.57 16.10
C THR A 525 -9.33 -18.09 15.20
N PRO A 526 -10.56 -18.61 15.39
CA PRO A 526 -11.70 -18.26 14.55
C PRO A 526 -12.32 -16.89 14.87
N ASP A 527 -12.18 -16.42 16.11
CA ASP A 527 -12.79 -15.19 16.62
C ASP A 527 -11.94 -14.56 17.73
N LEU A 528 -12.32 -13.36 18.17
CA LEU A 528 -11.61 -12.62 19.22
C LEU A 528 -11.77 -13.22 20.62
N GLU A 529 -12.80 -14.02 20.89
CA GLU A 529 -12.98 -14.71 22.16
C GLU A 529 -11.96 -15.85 22.29
N ALA A 530 -11.84 -16.70 21.27
CA ALA A 530 -10.82 -17.74 21.20
C ALA A 530 -9.40 -17.15 21.20
N TYR A 531 -9.20 -16.01 20.53
CA TYR A 531 -7.94 -15.28 20.54
C TYR A 531 -7.54 -14.83 21.94
N GLU A 532 -8.47 -14.21 22.70
CA GLU A 532 -8.22 -13.79 24.08
C GLU A 532 -7.94 -14.99 24.99
N ALA A 533 -8.75 -16.05 24.89
CA ALA A 533 -8.59 -17.26 25.69
C ALA A 533 -7.22 -17.93 25.46
N LEU A 534 -6.79 -18.02 24.20
CA LEU A 534 -5.48 -18.60 23.88
C LEU A 534 -4.33 -17.70 24.33
N ALA A 535 -4.44 -16.38 24.21
CA ALA A 535 -3.42 -15.44 24.71
C ALA A 535 -3.24 -15.57 26.23
N LEU A 536 -4.34 -15.68 27.00
CA LEU A 536 -4.30 -15.90 28.44
C LEU A 536 -3.67 -17.24 28.81
N ARG A 537 -4.02 -18.29 28.09
CA ARG A 537 -3.47 -19.61 28.29
C ARG A 537 -1.96 -19.63 28.04
N LEU A 538 -1.48 -19.03 26.94
CA LEU A 538 -0.05 -18.93 26.62
C LEU A 538 0.72 -18.12 27.67
N ALA A 539 0.10 -17.12 28.28
CA ALA A 539 0.72 -16.34 29.36
C ALA A 539 0.76 -17.12 30.68
N ALA A 540 -0.19 -18.00 30.93
CA ALA A 540 -0.29 -18.81 32.15
C ALA A 540 0.50 -20.13 32.11
N GLU A 541 0.79 -20.66 30.90
CA GLU A 541 1.46 -21.96 30.68
C GLU A 541 2.81 -21.77 29.99
N PRO A 542 3.90 -21.41 30.70
CA PRO A 542 5.22 -21.18 30.07
C PRO A 542 5.76 -22.37 29.28
N ALA A 543 5.45 -23.60 29.68
CA ALA A 543 5.87 -24.80 29.00
C ALA A 543 5.21 -24.93 27.61
N LEU A 544 3.95 -24.55 27.48
CA LEU A 544 3.24 -24.52 26.18
C LEU A 544 3.90 -23.53 25.22
N LEU A 545 4.16 -22.30 25.68
CA LEU A 545 4.81 -21.27 24.89
C LEU A 545 6.23 -21.68 24.48
N ALA A 546 7.00 -22.28 25.41
CA ALA A 546 8.34 -22.79 25.12
C ALA A 546 8.31 -23.91 24.08
N GLY A 547 7.30 -24.81 24.12
CA GLY A 547 7.08 -25.83 23.11
C GLY A 547 6.82 -25.26 21.71
N LEU A 548 6.00 -24.20 21.61
CA LEU A 548 5.75 -23.50 20.35
C LEU A 548 7.02 -22.84 19.77
N ARG A 549 7.81 -22.19 20.63
CA ARG A 549 9.09 -21.60 20.25
C ARG A 549 10.10 -22.66 19.77
N ALA A 550 10.18 -23.78 20.48
CA ALA A 550 11.06 -24.89 20.11
C ALA A 550 10.67 -25.49 18.75
N ARG A 551 9.37 -25.64 18.51
CA ARG A 551 8.86 -26.14 17.22
C ARG A 551 9.11 -25.15 16.09
N LEU A 552 8.87 -23.84 16.30
CA LEU A 552 9.22 -22.81 15.32
C LEU A 552 10.71 -22.84 14.97
N ALA A 553 11.58 -22.99 15.98
CA ALA A 553 13.03 -23.09 15.78
C ALA A 553 13.42 -24.36 15.03
N ALA A 554 12.79 -25.51 15.32
CA ALA A 554 13.04 -26.76 14.62
C ALA A 554 12.59 -26.71 13.14
N ASN A 555 11.45 -26.05 12.89
CA ASN A 555 10.89 -25.91 11.54
C ASN A 555 11.60 -24.85 10.70
N TRP A 556 12.39 -23.96 11.31
CA TRP A 556 12.95 -22.79 10.65
C TRP A 556 13.74 -23.12 9.37
N ALA A 557 14.50 -24.21 9.34
CA ALA A 557 15.31 -24.61 8.19
C ALA A 557 14.51 -25.32 7.08
N THR A 558 13.32 -25.84 7.39
CA THR A 558 12.54 -26.72 6.50
C THR A 558 11.15 -26.18 6.17
N ALA A 559 10.68 -25.18 6.90
CA ALA A 559 9.35 -24.62 6.69
C ALA A 559 9.21 -23.97 5.31
N PRO A 560 8.11 -24.25 4.59
CA PRO A 560 7.86 -23.66 3.27
C PRO A 560 7.94 -22.14 3.23
N LEU A 561 7.57 -21.46 4.31
CA LEU A 561 7.63 -20.00 4.42
C LEU A 561 9.06 -19.46 4.21
N PHE A 562 10.07 -20.24 4.60
CA PHE A 562 11.47 -19.83 4.56
C PHE A 562 12.27 -20.54 3.45
N ASP A 563 11.60 -21.33 2.60
CA ASP A 563 12.21 -21.97 1.43
C ASP A 563 11.95 -21.15 0.15
N THR A 564 12.70 -20.05 0.00
CA THR A 564 12.58 -19.17 -1.17
C THR A 564 12.87 -19.89 -2.50
N PRO A 565 13.82 -20.84 -2.61
CA PRO A 565 13.98 -21.62 -3.83
C PRO A 565 12.73 -22.44 -4.21
N ARG A 566 12.07 -23.09 -3.24
CA ARG A 566 10.80 -23.80 -3.45
C ARG A 566 9.70 -22.84 -3.89
N PHE A 567 9.58 -21.71 -3.21
CA PHE A 567 8.63 -20.66 -3.57
C PHE A 567 8.83 -20.21 -5.02
N THR A 568 10.09 -19.93 -5.41
CA THR A 568 10.44 -19.50 -6.77
C THR A 568 10.04 -20.53 -7.81
N ARG A 569 10.34 -21.81 -7.60
CA ARG A 569 9.93 -22.90 -8.53
C ARG A 569 8.42 -22.99 -8.68
N ASN A 570 7.67 -22.88 -7.58
CA ASN A 570 6.20 -22.89 -7.62
C ASN A 570 5.64 -21.70 -8.39
N LEU A 571 6.21 -20.50 -8.20
CA LEU A 571 5.80 -19.30 -8.91
C LEU A 571 6.15 -19.38 -10.41
N GLU A 572 7.31 -19.90 -10.76
CA GLU A 572 7.73 -20.14 -12.15
C GLU A 572 6.80 -21.13 -12.86
N ALA A 573 6.42 -22.21 -12.19
CA ALA A 573 5.44 -23.16 -12.73
C ALA A 573 4.09 -22.50 -13.00
N ALA A 574 3.67 -21.56 -12.14
CA ALA A 574 2.48 -20.75 -12.41
C ALA A 574 2.64 -19.91 -13.68
N TYR A 575 3.76 -19.22 -13.84
CA TYR A 575 4.03 -18.39 -15.02
C TYR A 575 4.10 -19.21 -16.31
N GLU A 576 4.71 -20.38 -16.29
CA GLU A 576 4.76 -21.31 -17.42
C GLU A 576 3.37 -21.77 -17.83
N ARG A 577 2.52 -22.12 -16.85
CA ARG A 577 1.13 -22.51 -17.15
C ARG A 577 0.34 -21.34 -17.74
N MET A 578 0.47 -20.14 -17.20
CA MET A 578 -0.16 -18.93 -17.78
C MET A 578 0.28 -18.70 -19.22
N ARG A 579 1.60 -18.81 -19.47
CA ARG A 579 2.20 -18.64 -20.80
C ARG A 579 1.73 -19.73 -21.77
N GLY A 580 1.64 -20.97 -21.30
CA GLY A 580 1.13 -22.12 -22.08
C GLY A 580 -0.33 -21.91 -22.47
N ASN A 581 -1.19 -21.54 -21.54
CA ASN A 581 -2.60 -21.22 -21.81
C ASN A 581 -2.76 -20.11 -22.87
N TRP A 582 -2.01 -19.02 -22.68
CA TRP A 582 -2.04 -17.92 -23.64
C TRP A 582 -1.56 -18.36 -25.04
N SER A 583 -0.48 -19.13 -25.13
CA SER A 583 0.06 -19.64 -26.40
C SER A 583 -0.94 -20.56 -27.13
N ALA A 584 -1.64 -21.41 -26.38
CA ALA A 584 -2.68 -22.29 -26.89
C ALA A 584 -3.98 -21.54 -27.26
N GLY A 585 -4.10 -20.26 -26.90
CA GLY A 585 -5.32 -19.47 -27.11
C GLY A 585 -6.41 -19.74 -26.10
N THR A 586 -6.10 -20.43 -25.01
CA THR A 586 -7.04 -20.68 -23.91
C THR A 586 -7.24 -19.39 -23.10
N PRO A 587 -8.47 -18.97 -22.81
CA PRO A 587 -8.75 -17.85 -21.93
C PRO A 587 -8.16 -18.08 -20.53
N PRO A 588 -7.85 -17.01 -19.76
CA PRO A 588 -7.47 -17.16 -18.37
C PRO A 588 -8.52 -17.92 -17.56
N GLU A 589 -8.08 -18.91 -16.78
CA GLU A 589 -8.90 -19.71 -15.86
C GLU A 589 -8.22 -19.82 -14.50
N PRO A 590 -8.97 -19.99 -13.40
CA PRO A 590 -8.36 -20.19 -12.09
C PRO A 590 -7.73 -21.57 -12.01
N PHE A 591 -6.60 -21.68 -11.28
CA PHE A 591 -5.93 -22.95 -11.07
C PHE A 591 -5.09 -22.96 -9.79
N ALA A 592 -4.82 -24.16 -9.28
CA ALA A 592 -3.80 -24.39 -8.27
C ALA A 592 -2.52 -24.94 -8.92
N VAL A 593 -1.38 -24.51 -8.40
CA VAL A 593 -0.06 -25.06 -8.74
C VAL A 593 0.14 -26.34 -7.94
N ALA A 594 0.52 -27.42 -8.60
CA ALA A 594 0.90 -28.65 -7.90
C ALA A 594 2.19 -28.39 -7.10
N GLY A 595 2.20 -28.76 -5.83
CA GLY A 595 3.42 -28.68 -5.02
C GLY A 595 4.55 -29.51 -5.63
N ASP A 596 5.80 -29.07 -5.42
CA ASP A 596 7.00 -29.73 -5.91
C ASP A 596 7.03 -31.21 -5.41
N PRO A 597 7.03 -32.21 -6.31
CA PRO A 597 7.04 -33.62 -5.92
C PRO A 597 8.28 -34.03 -5.11
N LEU A 598 9.38 -33.28 -5.22
CA LEU A 598 10.62 -33.54 -4.52
C LEU A 598 10.54 -33.35 -2.98
N THR A 599 9.43 -32.80 -2.47
CA THR A 599 9.25 -32.52 -1.04
C THR A 599 8.17 -33.35 -0.36
N ARG A 600 7.53 -34.31 -1.05
CA ARG A 600 6.74 -35.33 -0.37
C ARG A 600 7.71 -36.34 0.27
N GLY A 601 8.36 -35.90 1.38
CA GLY A 601 9.14 -36.77 2.23
C GLY A 601 8.23 -37.82 2.84
N SER A 602 8.53 -39.07 2.53
CA SER A 602 8.33 -40.31 3.34
C SER A 602 7.65 -40.08 4.70
N GLY A 603 6.32 -39.96 4.72
CA GLY A 603 5.52 -39.78 5.92
C GLY A 603 4.12 -40.38 5.80
N ASP A 604 3.89 -41.31 4.83
CA ASP A 604 2.70 -42.15 4.73
C ASP A 604 3.11 -43.54 4.29
N GLU A 605 3.61 -44.34 5.22
CA GLU A 605 3.52 -45.81 5.28
C GLU A 605 3.08 -46.23 6.68
#